data_32b233b40a2cbe7e57b8e879dd47cdf1
#
_entry.id   32b233b40a2cbe7e57b8e879dd47cdf1
#
_cell.length_a   1.000
_cell.length_b   1.000
_cell.length_c   1.000
_cell.angle_alpha   90.00
_cell.angle_beta   90.00
_cell.angle_gamma   90.00
#
_symmetry.space_group_name_H-M   'P 1'
#
loop_
_entity.id
_entity.type
_entity.pdbx_description
1 polymer ?
#
loop_
_entity_poly.entity_id
_entity_poly.type
_entity_poly.pdbx_seq_one_letter_code
_entity_poly.pdbx_strand_id
1 'polypeptide(L)'
;MKKKIISALLCVSMVATMAAGCGGSSDTTSADNSNSGAAAPATESGSDAAETDTTGDEGKVFNIYCWNEEFKSRLTDHYPGYEEVDATTGKIGDVTVKWNITPSDDNAYQNNLDATLLKQESAAADDKIDLFLVEADYALKYVDTDYTMPIADLGITDADLANQYQYTKDIVTDSNGVLKGVSWQGCPGVLFYNRD
;
A
#
# COMPACT_ATOMS: atom_id res chain seq x y z
N MET A 1 -16.08 20.21 34.71
CA MET A 1 -15.97 21.52 34.07
C MET A 1 -14.55 21.91 33.57
N LYS A 2 -13.54 21.10 33.80
CA LYS A 2 -12.13 21.42 33.36
C LYS A 2 -11.76 20.95 31.94
N LYS A 3 -12.56 20.06 31.32
CA LYS A 3 -12.28 19.52 29.97
C LYS A 3 -12.82 20.37 28.81
N LYS A 4 -13.72 21.30 29.05
CA LYS A 4 -14.29 22.19 28.02
C LYS A 4 -13.49 23.46 27.74
N ILE A 5 -12.56 23.82 28.63
CA ILE A 5 -11.74 25.04 28.51
C ILE A 5 -10.52 24.81 27.63
N ILE A 6 -9.99 23.57 27.57
CA ILE A 6 -8.80 23.24 26.79
C ILE A 6 -9.12 23.18 25.29
N SER A 7 -10.33 22.73 24.90
CA SER A 7 -10.76 22.72 23.49
C SER A 7 -10.98 24.12 22.90
N ALA A 8 -11.37 25.10 23.73
CA ALA A 8 -11.61 26.46 23.26
C ALA A 8 -10.29 27.25 23.03
N LEU A 9 -9.22 26.89 23.75
CA LEU A 9 -7.93 27.58 23.61
C LEU A 9 -7.16 27.10 22.38
N LEU A 10 -7.40 25.87 21.91
CA LEU A 10 -6.73 25.34 20.71
C LEU A 10 -7.30 25.93 19.41
N CYS A 11 -8.59 26.31 19.39
CA CYS A 11 -9.22 26.89 18.20
C CYS A 11 -8.82 28.36 17.93
N VAL A 12 -8.34 29.08 18.93
CA VAL A 12 -7.95 30.52 18.78
C VAL A 12 -6.53 30.67 18.21
N SER A 13 -5.67 29.67 18.33
CA SER A 13 -4.30 29.75 17.82
C SER A 13 -4.16 29.45 16.32
N MET A 14 -5.18 28.93 15.64
CA MET A 14 -5.14 28.62 14.19
C MET A 14 -5.64 29.74 13.28
N VAL A 15 -6.23 30.81 13.81
CA VAL A 15 -6.78 31.91 12.98
C VAL A 15 -5.78 33.07 12.80
N ALA A 16 -4.66 33.08 13.52
CA ALA A 16 -3.73 34.20 13.51
C ALA A 16 -2.62 34.16 12.45
N THR A 17 -2.53 33.10 11.61
CA THR A 17 -1.43 32.93 10.65
C THR A 17 -1.80 33.11 9.17
N MET A 18 -3.03 33.58 8.85
CA MET A 18 -3.45 33.81 7.44
C MET A 18 -3.60 35.27 7.01
N ALA A 19 -2.96 36.20 7.69
CA ALA A 19 -3.07 37.63 7.35
C ALA A 19 -1.72 38.32 7.15
N ALA A 20 -0.84 37.77 6.31
CA ALA A 20 0.33 38.57 5.82
C ALA A 20 0.82 37.94 4.49
N GLY A 21 0.44 38.52 3.37
CA GLY A 21 1.06 38.19 2.09
C GLY A 21 0.20 38.50 0.87
N CYS A 22 -0.16 39.77 0.67
CA CYS A 22 -0.64 40.25 -0.61
C CYS A 22 0.01 41.58 -0.93
N GLY A 23 0.56 41.74 -2.13
CA GLY A 23 1.05 42.98 -2.75
C GLY A 23 2.36 42.73 -3.48
N GLY A 24 2.53 43.00 -4.73
CA GLY A 24 1.91 43.76 -5.79
C GLY A 24 2.79 43.74 -7.00
N SER A 25 2.16 43.71 -8.11
CA SER A 25 2.19 44.42 -9.38
C SER A 25 3.48 44.72 -10.17
N SER A 26 3.31 44.44 -11.46
CA SER A 26 3.67 45.19 -12.70
C SER A 26 5.16 45.22 -13.08
N ASP A 27 5.59 45.19 -14.29
CA ASP A 27 5.08 45.43 -15.62
C ASP A 27 6.13 45.04 -16.69
N THR A 28 5.66 44.64 -17.85
CA THR A 28 6.11 44.92 -19.23
C THR A 28 7.52 44.65 -19.74
N THR A 29 7.46 44.07 -20.90
CA THR A 29 8.06 44.32 -22.25
C THR A 29 9.15 43.40 -22.75
N SER A 30 8.75 42.67 -23.75
CA SER A 30 9.21 42.52 -25.15
C SER A 30 10.69 42.40 -25.51
N ALA A 31 10.82 41.50 -26.48
CA ALA A 31 11.74 41.47 -27.64
C ALA A 31 12.94 40.56 -27.55
N ASP A 32 12.84 39.42 -28.24
CA ASP A 32 13.36 39.13 -29.58
C ASP A 32 14.88 38.90 -29.69
N ASN A 33 15.15 37.83 -30.32
CA ASN A 33 16.12 37.53 -31.36
C ASN A 33 17.20 36.46 -31.11
N SER A 34 16.98 35.37 -31.83
CA SER A 34 17.93 34.65 -32.70
C SER A 34 19.35 34.31 -32.24
N ASN A 35 19.72 33.13 -32.32
CA ASN A 35 20.53 32.45 -33.32
C ASN A 35 21.64 31.52 -32.79
N SER A 36 21.61 30.33 -33.39
CA SER A 36 22.75 29.50 -33.82
C SER A 36 23.79 28.95 -32.81
N GLY A 37 23.78 27.65 -32.75
CA GLY A 37 24.97 26.93 -33.25
C GLY A 37 25.88 26.26 -32.21
N ALA A 38 26.04 24.99 -32.44
CA ALA A 38 27.24 24.19 -32.26
C ALA A 38 27.20 23.06 -31.23
N ALA A 39 27.50 21.91 -31.77
CA ALA A 39 27.57 20.56 -31.24
C ALA A 39 28.57 20.30 -30.12
N ALA A 40 28.15 19.38 -29.25
CA ALA A 40 28.80 18.29 -28.51
C ALA A 40 30.23 18.51 -27.90
N PRO A 41 30.56 17.80 -26.81
CA PRO A 41 30.57 16.34 -26.73
C PRO A 41 29.95 15.73 -25.43
N ALA A 42 29.64 14.46 -25.54
CA ALA A 42 29.21 13.57 -24.48
C ALA A 42 30.24 13.48 -23.35
N THR A 43 29.76 13.67 -22.13
CA THR A 43 30.49 13.23 -20.94
C THR A 43 29.53 12.29 -20.20
N GLU A 44 29.94 11.05 -20.10
CA GLU A 44 29.36 10.06 -19.20
C GLU A 44 29.33 10.64 -17.79
N SER A 45 28.14 10.78 -17.25
CA SER A 45 27.99 11.05 -15.82
C SER A 45 27.21 9.88 -15.25
N GLY A 46 27.90 9.10 -14.44
CA GLY A 46 27.34 8.01 -13.68
C GLY A 46 26.10 8.49 -12.93
N SER A 47 25.02 7.75 -13.06
CA SER A 47 23.86 7.89 -12.20
C SER A 47 24.24 7.39 -10.82
N ASP A 48 24.67 8.32 -9.95
CA ASP A 48 24.49 8.14 -8.53
C ASP A 48 22.98 8.06 -8.30
N ALA A 49 22.50 6.84 -8.04
CA ALA A 49 21.23 6.67 -7.39
C ALA A 49 21.33 7.38 -6.05
N ALA A 50 20.67 8.52 -5.95
CA ALA A 50 20.44 9.14 -4.66
C ALA A 50 19.66 8.13 -3.82
N GLU A 51 20.33 7.48 -2.89
CA GLU A 51 19.69 6.87 -1.74
C GLU A 51 18.90 7.99 -1.05
N THR A 52 17.62 8.02 -1.29
CA THR A 52 16.70 8.78 -0.47
C THR A 52 16.75 8.11 0.89
N ASP A 53 17.50 8.70 1.81
CA ASP A 53 17.47 8.40 3.23
C ASP A 53 16.07 8.76 3.75
N THR A 54 15.12 7.83 3.56
CA THR A 54 13.83 7.85 4.22
C THR A 54 14.06 7.31 5.63
N THR A 55 14.64 8.11 6.51
CA THR A 55 14.59 7.88 7.95
C THR A 55 13.17 8.17 8.46
N GLY A 56 12.17 7.54 7.87
CA GLY A 56 10.88 7.30 8.45
C GLY A 56 11.05 6.17 9.48
N ASP A 57 10.25 6.21 10.51
CA ASP A 57 10.13 5.13 11.51
C ASP A 57 9.56 3.88 10.81
N GLU A 58 10.39 3.22 10.00
CA GLU A 58 10.06 1.97 9.34
C GLU A 58 10.06 0.90 10.40
N GLY A 59 8.88 0.36 10.71
CA GLY A 59 8.73 -0.74 11.63
C GLY A 59 9.57 -1.95 11.22
N LYS A 60 9.82 -2.84 12.17
CA LYS A 60 10.51 -4.12 11.95
C LYS A 60 9.58 -5.31 12.04
N VAL A 61 8.28 -5.08 12.09
CA VAL A 61 7.24 -6.09 12.09
C VAL A 61 6.48 -6.02 10.79
N PHE A 62 6.37 -7.15 10.09
CA PHE A 62 5.55 -7.32 8.89
C PHE A 62 4.28 -8.08 9.27
N ASN A 63 3.16 -7.37 9.36
CA ASN A 63 1.88 -7.91 9.79
C ASN A 63 1.08 -8.44 8.62
N ILE A 64 0.82 -9.76 8.60
CA ILE A 64 0.01 -10.45 7.59
C ILE A 64 -1.35 -10.82 8.18
N TYR A 65 -2.43 -10.41 7.51
CA TYR A 65 -3.81 -10.71 7.90
C TYR A 65 -4.41 -11.76 6.95
N CYS A 66 -4.87 -12.86 7.50
CA CYS A 66 -5.49 -13.96 6.75
C CYS A 66 -6.55 -14.68 7.59
N TRP A 67 -7.36 -15.55 6.95
CA TRP A 67 -8.47 -16.23 7.64
C TRP A 67 -8.15 -17.66 8.04
N ASN A 68 -7.06 -18.23 7.53
CA ASN A 68 -6.60 -19.58 7.88
C ASN A 68 -5.07 -19.70 7.67
N GLU A 69 -4.54 -20.88 7.89
CA GLU A 69 -3.10 -21.16 7.79
C GLU A 69 -2.64 -21.52 6.36
N GLU A 70 -3.51 -21.55 5.38
CA GLU A 70 -3.14 -22.02 4.03
C GLU A 70 -2.08 -21.12 3.39
N PHE A 71 -2.30 -19.80 3.41
CA PHE A 71 -1.31 -18.86 2.89
C PHE A 71 -0.02 -18.87 3.71
N LYS A 72 -0.13 -18.99 5.04
CA LYS A 72 1.03 -19.13 5.92
C LYS A 72 1.89 -20.31 5.50
N SER A 73 1.29 -21.52 5.32
CA SER A 73 2.04 -22.70 4.92
C SER A 73 2.74 -22.51 3.57
N ARG A 74 2.08 -21.86 2.60
CA ARG A 74 2.69 -21.58 1.28
C ARG A 74 3.91 -20.68 1.39
N LEU A 75 3.80 -19.61 2.20
CA LEU A 75 4.91 -18.69 2.41
C LEU A 75 6.05 -19.38 3.15
N THR A 76 5.76 -20.08 4.24
CA THR A 76 6.79 -20.73 5.07
C THR A 76 7.53 -21.85 4.33
N ASP A 77 6.82 -22.58 3.47
CA ASP A 77 7.42 -23.69 2.70
C ASP A 77 8.28 -23.22 1.53
N HIS A 78 8.06 -22.01 1.03
CA HIS A 78 8.66 -21.56 -0.24
C HIS A 78 9.45 -20.26 -0.15
N TYR A 79 9.27 -19.45 0.88
CA TYR A 79 10.00 -18.18 0.98
C TYR A 79 11.41 -18.38 1.52
N PRO A 80 12.45 -18.02 0.75
CA PRO A 80 13.83 -18.21 1.18
C PRO A 80 14.15 -17.42 2.45
N GLY A 81 14.74 -18.10 3.41
CA GLY A 81 15.20 -17.46 4.67
C GLY A 81 14.09 -17.18 5.68
N TYR A 82 12.88 -17.73 5.49
CA TYR A 82 11.87 -17.71 6.55
C TYR A 82 12.26 -18.68 7.66
N GLU A 83 12.22 -18.21 8.89
CA GLU A 83 12.44 -18.98 10.11
C GLU A 83 11.20 -18.89 11.00
N GLU A 84 10.60 -20.03 11.34
CA GLU A 84 9.47 -20.07 12.28
C GLU A 84 9.98 -19.85 13.71
N VAL A 85 9.36 -18.92 14.45
CA VAL A 85 9.65 -18.65 15.85
C VAL A 85 8.60 -19.32 16.75
N ASP A 86 7.33 -19.16 16.40
CA ASP A 86 6.18 -19.82 17.06
C ASP A 86 5.01 -19.91 16.06
N ALA A 87 3.85 -20.39 16.54
CA ALA A 87 2.68 -20.60 15.68
C ALA A 87 2.18 -19.34 14.95
N THR A 88 2.48 -18.15 15.45
CA THR A 88 2.00 -16.88 14.94
C THR A 88 3.10 -15.92 14.52
N THR A 89 4.35 -16.30 14.70
CA THR A 89 5.51 -15.43 14.51
C THR A 89 6.61 -16.15 13.76
N GLY A 90 7.21 -15.48 12.79
CA GLY A 90 8.41 -15.91 12.11
C GLY A 90 9.38 -14.75 11.90
N LYS A 91 10.49 -15.01 11.21
CA LYS A 91 11.50 -14.01 10.84
C LYS A 91 11.95 -14.19 9.40
N ILE A 92 12.26 -13.06 8.76
CA ILE A 92 12.98 -13.00 7.49
C ILE A 92 14.09 -11.96 7.69
N GLY A 93 15.32 -12.42 7.90
CA GLY A 93 16.42 -11.53 8.30
C GLY A 93 16.11 -10.80 9.60
N ASP A 94 16.17 -9.47 9.61
CA ASP A 94 15.87 -8.63 10.77
C ASP A 94 14.39 -8.28 10.95
N VAL A 95 13.54 -8.69 9.99
CA VAL A 95 12.10 -8.41 10.02
C VAL A 95 11.35 -9.53 10.74
N THR A 96 10.53 -9.18 11.70
CA THR A 96 9.59 -10.11 12.35
C THR A 96 8.32 -10.22 11.52
N VAL A 97 7.97 -11.40 11.06
CA VAL A 97 6.70 -11.68 10.39
C VAL A 97 5.66 -12.09 11.42
N LYS A 98 4.53 -11.40 11.47
CA LYS A 98 3.45 -11.67 12.41
C LYS A 98 2.18 -12.09 11.66
N TRP A 99 1.67 -13.27 12.00
CA TRP A 99 0.47 -13.85 11.41
C TRP A 99 -0.77 -13.51 12.23
N ASN A 100 -1.64 -12.69 11.67
CA ASN A 100 -2.92 -12.30 12.27
C ASN A 100 -4.04 -13.13 11.62
N ILE A 101 -4.26 -14.35 12.16
CA ILE A 101 -5.22 -15.31 11.61
C ILE A 101 -6.56 -15.16 12.33
N THR A 102 -7.60 -14.81 11.59
CA THR A 102 -8.97 -14.70 12.10
C THR A 102 -9.89 -15.53 11.19
N PRO A 103 -10.58 -16.56 11.68
CA PRO A 103 -11.50 -17.34 10.87
C PRO A 103 -12.57 -16.50 10.16
N SER A 104 -13.04 -16.98 8.99
CA SER A 104 -14.06 -16.25 8.20
C SER A 104 -15.49 -16.43 8.71
N ASP A 105 -15.70 -17.28 9.74
CA ASP A 105 -17.04 -17.54 10.28
C ASP A 105 -17.75 -16.23 10.66
N ASP A 106 -19.01 -16.12 10.29
CA ASP A 106 -19.85 -14.93 10.56
C ASP A 106 -19.21 -13.58 10.14
N ASN A 107 -18.40 -13.60 9.08
CA ASN A 107 -17.62 -12.46 8.60
C ASN A 107 -16.58 -11.93 9.61
N ALA A 108 -16.16 -12.73 10.58
CA ALA A 108 -15.25 -12.29 11.64
C ALA A 108 -13.93 -11.75 11.08
N TYR A 109 -13.35 -12.41 10.06
CA TYR A 109 -12.15 -11.92 9.39
C TYR A 109 -12.33 -10.53 8.79
N GLN A 110 -13.37 -10.33 7.96
CA GLN A 110 -13.62 -9.04 7.31
C GLN A 110 -13.88 -7.93 8.34
N ASN A 111 -14.67 -8.24 9.37
CA ASN A 111 -14.97 -7.27 10.44
C ASN A 111 -13.70 -6.85 11.20
N ASN A 112 -12.80 -7.80 11.48
CA ASN A 112 -11.52 -7.52 12.13
C ASN A 112 -10.60 -6.71 11.23
N LEU A 113 -10.51 -7.07 9.95
CA LEU A 113 -9.71 -6.35 8.96
C LEU A 113 -10.18 -4.90 8.82
N ASP A 114 -11.49 -4.68 8.64
CA ASP A 114 -12.08 -3.34 8.55
C ASP A 114 -11.77 -2.49 9.78
N ALA A 115 -12.00 -3.04 10.97
CA ALA A 115 -11.77 -2.33 12.22
C ALA A 115 -10.30 -1.95 12.44
N THR A 116 -9.39 -2.74 11.89
CA THR A 116 -7.94 -2.48 11.98
C THR A 116 -7.50 -1.48 10.91
N LEU A 117 -7.96 -1.61 9.66
CA LEU A 117 -7.67 -0.67 8.58
C LEU A 117 -8.13 0.76 8.91
N LEU A 118 -9.25 0.92 9.60
CA LEU A 118 -9.71 2.25 10.06
C LEU A 118 -8.72 2.94 11.01
N LYS A 119 -7.79 2.20 11.61
CA LYS A 119 -6.75 2.73 12.51
C LYS A 119 -5.38 2.85 11.83
N GLN A 120 -5.26 2.38 10.58
CA GLN A 120 -4.01 2.23 9.84
C GLN A 120 -3.16 3.51 9.84
N GLU A 121 -3.79 4.67 9.59
CA GLU A 121 -3.10 5.96 9.53
C GLU A 121 -2.47 6.38 10.87
N SER A 122 -3.15 6.07 11.98
CA SER A 122 -2.72 6.46 13.33
C SER A 122 -1.96 5.38 14.08
N ALA A 123 -1.81 4.19 13.51
CA ALA A 123 -1.09 3.08 14.12
C ALA A 123 0.43 3.36 14.12
N ALA A 124 1.12 2.86 15.13
CA ALA A 124 2.58 2.81 15.11
C ALA A 124 3.06 1.91 13.95
N ALA A 125 4.28 2.14 13.45
CA ALA A 125 4.80 1.42 12.30
C ALA A 125 4.68 -0.11 12.44
N ASP A 126 5.07 -0.66 13.59
CA ASP A 126 5.00 -2.11 13.88
C ASP A 126 3.58 -2.67 14.10
N ASP A 127 2.57 -1.81 14.19
CA ASP A 127 1.17 -2.20 14.38
C ASP A 127 0.32 -2.04 13.11
N LYS A 128 0.90 -1.53 12.02
CA LYS A 128 0.23 -1.38 10.74
C LYS A 128 0.01 -2.73 10.06
N ILE A 129 -1.03 -2.81 9.24
CA ILE A 129 -1.22 -3.94 8.33
C ILE A 129 -0.31 -3.72 7.12
N ASP A 130 0.56 -4.69 6.82
CA ASP A 130 1.44 -4.63 5.66
C ASP A 130 0.91 -5.46 4.50
N LEU A 131 0.28 -6.60 4.81
CA LEU A 131 -0.33 -7.48 3.82
C LEU A 131 -1.64 -8.05 4.38
N PHE A 132 -2.68 -8.06 3.56
CA PHE A 132 -3.92 -8.75 3.90
C PHE A 132 -4.46 -9.53 2.71
N LEU A 133 -5.14 -10.63 2.99
CA LEU A 133 -5.77 -11.45 1.98
C LEU A 133 -7.23 -11.05 1.78
N VAL A 134 -7.70 -11.20 0.54
CA VAL A 134 -9.11 -11.00 0.18
C VAL A 134 -9.59 -12.11 -0.73
N GLU A 135 -10.85 -12.46 -0.62
CA GLU A 135 -11.53 -13.34 -1.57
C GLU A 135 -12.16 -12.50 -2.69
N ALA A 136 -12.37 -13.13 -3.84
CA ALA A 136 -12.86 -12.46 -5.04
C ALA A 136 -14.21 -11.74 -4.86
N ASP A 137 -15.08 -12.27 -4.00
CA ASP A 137 -16.43 -11.76 -3.78
C ASP A 137 -16.48 -10.42 -3.02
N TYR A 138 -15.42 -10.09 -2.27
CA TYR A 138 -15.32 -8.82 -1.56
C TYR A 138 -14.04 -8.00 -1.85
N ALA A 139 -13.20 -8.43 -2.79
CA ALA A 139 -11.96 -7.72 -3.12
C ALA A 139 -12.20 -6.27 -3.53
N LEU A 140 -13.28 -5.99 -4.29
CA LEU A 140 -13.64 -4.65 -4.75
C LEU A 140 -13.88 -3.65 -3.60
N LYS A 141 -14.19 -4.14 -2.41
CA LYS A 141 -14.35 -3.29 -1.21
C LYS A 141 -13.06 -2.55 -0.85
N TYR A 142 -11.90 -3.09 -1.20
CA TYR A 142 -10.60 -2.58 -0.78
C TYR A 142 -9.78 -1.97 -1.91
N VAL A 143 -9.92 -2.46 -3.15
CA VAL A 143 -9.04 -2.04 -4.27
C VAL A 143 -9.18 -0.56 -4.66
N ASP A 144 -10.37 0.03 -4.49
CA ASP A 144 -10.62 1.46 -4.74
C ASP A 144 -10.37 2.35 -3.50
N THR A 145 -9.64 1.86 -2.51
CA THR A 145 -9.35 2.59 -1.28
C THR A 145 -7.86 2.91 -1.16
N ASP A 146 -7.53 3.85 -0.27
CA ASP A 146 -6.16 4.18 0.09
C ASP A 146 -5.48 3.11 0.99
N TYR A 147 -6.22 2.05 1.34
CA TYR A 147 -5.65 0.91 2.08
C TYR A 147 -4.82 -0.02 1.19
N THR A 148 -4.92 0.12 -0.13
CA THR A 148 -4.16 -0.67 -1.10
C THR A 148 -3.29 0.22 -1.97
N MET A 149 -2.07 -0.21 -2.24
CA MET A 149 -1.13 0.51 -3.09
C MET A 149 -0.97 -0.17 -4.46
N PRO A 150 -0.54 0.56 -5.50
CA PRO A 150 -0.16 -0.07 -6.76
C PRO A 150 0.94 -1.10 -6.55
N ILE A 151 0.78 -2.32 -7.08
CA ILE A 151 1.82 -3.35 -6.94
C ILE A 151 3.11 -2.99 -7.72
N ALA A 152 3.01 -2.11 -8.70
CA ALA A 152 4.16 -1.58 -9.42
C ALA A 152 5.13 -0.82 -8.50
N ASP A 153 4.60 -0.18 -7.43
CA ASP A 153 5.42 0.52 -6.43
C ASP A 153 6.23 -0.46 -5.57
N LEU A 154 5.85 -1.75 -5.57
CA LEU A 154 6.59 -2.85 -4.96
C LEU A 154 7.60 -3.49 -5.93
N GLY A 155 7.74 -2.96 -7.15
CA GLY A 155 8.61 -3.49 -8.18
C GLY A 155 8.05 -4.71 -8.93
N ILE A 156 6.78 -5.07 -8.72
CA ILE A 156 6.09 -6.16 -9.44
C ILE A 156 5.66 -5.65 -10.80
N THR A 157 6.14 -6.29 -11.86
CA THR A 157 5.93 -5.88 -13.25
C THR A 157 4.92 -6.77 -13.98
N ASP A 158 4.46 -6.33 -15.14
CA ASP A 158 3.59 -7.13 -16.01
C ASP A 158 4.28 -8.45 -16.45
N ALA A 159 5.60 -8.46 -16.55
CA ALA A 159 6.36 -9.66 -16.89
C ALA A 159 6.28 -10.72 -15.79
N ASP A 160 6.28 -10.31 -14.53
CA ASP A 160 6.13 -11.21 -13.38
C ASP A 160 4.74 -11.86 -13.35
N LEU A 161 3.74 -11.16 -13.88
CA LEU A 161 2.34 -11.56 -13.89
C LEU A 161 1.86 -12.11 -15.25
N ALA A 162 2.78 -12.33 -16.20
CA ALA A 162 2.44 -12.75 -17.56
C ALA A 162 1.69 -14.10 -17.62
N ASN A 163 1.93 -14.98 -16.65
CA ASN A 163 1.31 -16.30 -16.55
C ASN A 163 0.07 -16.34 -15.65
N GLN A 164 -0.34 -15.22 -15.05
CA GLN A 164 -1.58 -15.16 -14.28
C GLN A 164 -2.80 -15.09 -15.20
N TYR A 165 -3.89 -15.74 -14.79
CA TYR A 165 -5.17 -15.62 -15.48
C TYR A 165 -5.69 -14.18 -15.42
N GLN A 166 -6.24 -13.69 -16.53
CA GLN A 166 -6.71 -12.30 -16.60
C GLN A 166 -7.77 -11.99 -15.54
N TYR A 167 -8.73 -12.90 -15.31
CA TYR A 167 -9.79 -12.70 -14.32
C TYR A 167 -9.26 -12.49 -12.89
N THR A 168 -8.10 -13.08 -12.54
CA THR A 168 -7.51 -12.90 -11.21
C THR A 168 -6.84 -11.54 -11.06
N LYS A 169 -6.43 -10.91 -12.16
CA LYS A 169 -5.94 -9.53 -12.19
C LYS A 169 -7.10 -8.54 -12.15
N ASP A 170 -8.17 -8.81 -12.92
CA ASP A 170 -9.33 -7.92 -12.99
C ASP A 170 -9.98 -7.71 -11.62
N ILE A 171 -10.03 -8.73 -10.77
CA ILE A 171 -10.61 -8.68 -9.42
C ILE A 171 -9.88 -7.69 -8.49
N VAL A 172 -8.58 -7.50 -8.69
CA VAL A 172 -7.72 -6.65 -7.85
C VAL A 172 -7.23 -5.41 -8.60
N THR A 173 -7.92 -5.04 -9.67
CA THR A 173 -7.71 -3.80 -10.43
C THR A 173 -8.74 -2.76 -9.99
N ASP A 174 -8.28 -1.56 -9.66
CA ASP A 174 -9.16 -0.46 -9.26
C ASP A 174 -9.93 0.16 -10.44
N SER A 175 -10.85 1.08 -10.15
CA SER A 175 -11.67 1.78 -11.15
C SER A 175 -10.85 2.63 -12.15
N ASN A 176 -9.60 2.93 -11.84
CA ASN A 176 -8.66 3.65 -12.70
C ASN A 176 -7.79 2.73 -13.56
N GLY A 177 -7.96 1.42 -13.44
CA GLY A 177 -7.17 0.41 -14.15
C GLY A 177 -5.82 0.12 -13.51
N VAL A 178 -5.62 0.50 -12.24
CA VAL A 178 -4.38 0.24 -11.50
C VAL A 178 -4.49 -1.08 -10.74
N LEU A 179 -3.51 -1.95 -10.93
CA LEU A 179 -3.45 -3.24 -10.25
C LEU A 179 -2.96 -3.04 -8.80
N LYS A 180 -3.78 -3.44 -7.83
CA LYS A 180 -3.60 -3.21 -6.38
C LYS A 180 -3.27 -4.47 -5.59
N GLY A 181 -3.23 -5.62 -6.24
CA GLY A 181 -2.94 -6.88 -5.59
C GLY A 181 -2.50 -7.96 -6.58
N VAL A 182 -2.13 -9.11 -6.05
CA VAL A 182 -1.76 -10.29 -6.84
C VAL A 182 -2.51 -11.51 -6.33
N SER A 183 -2.91 -12.38 -7.25
CA SER A 183 -3.55 -13.64 -6.87
C SER A 183 -2.49 -14.69 -6.57
N TRP A 184 -2.60 -15.35 -5.43
CA TRP A 184 -1.74 -16.45 -5.04
C TRP A 184 -2.35 -17.83 -5.37
N GLN A 185 -3.62 -17.87 -5.75
CA GLN A 185 -4.29 -19.10 -6.21
C GLN A 185 -5.38 -18.77 -7.23
N GLY A 186 -5.74 -19.76 -8.07
CA GLY A 186 -6.88 -19.69 -8.97
C GLY A 186 -7.95 -20.68 -8.54
N CYS A 187 -9.18 -20.18 -8.32
CA CYS A 187 -10.33 -21.01 -7.98
C CYS A 187 -11.31 -21.03 -9.15
N PRO A 188 -11.37 -22.12 -9.95
CA PRO A 188 -12.34 -22.21 -11.05
C PRO A 188 -13.75 -22.43 -10.50
N GLY A 189 -14.69 -21.59 -10.95
CA GLY A 189 -16.11 -21.82 -10.72
C GLY A 189 -16.67 -22.86 -11.70
N VAL A 190 -17.47 -23.81 -11.19
CA VAL A 190 -18.17 -24.78 -12.02
C VAL A 190 -19.65 -24.84 -11.65
N LEU A 191 -20.49 -25.06 -12.64
CA LEU A 191 -21.90 -25.27 -12.44
C LEU A 191 -22.22 -26.76 -12.63
N PHE A 192 -22.89 -27.33 -11.66
CA PHE A 192 -23.47 -28.67 -11.75
C PHE A 192 -24.97 -28.53 -11.87
N TYR A 193 -25.60 -29.29 -12.77
CA TYR A 193 -27.04 -29.38 -12.88
C TYR A 193 -27.47 -30.85 -13.00
N ASN A 194 -28.62 -31.19 -12.38
CA ASN A 194 -29.21 -32.49 -12.54
C ASN A 194 -29.85 -32.57 -13.92
N ARG A 195 -29.59 -33.65 -14.62
CA ARG A 195 -30.14 -33.90 -15.92
C ARG A 195 -31.03 -35.14 -15.81
N ASP A 196 -32.33 -34.93 -15.61
CA ASP A 196 -33.35 -35.95 -15.63
C ASP A 196 -33.64 -36.46 -17.04
#